data_31c3d5ddf85634e63bfa47555eaa263e
#
_entry.id   31c3d5ddf85634e63bfa47555eaa263e
#
_cell.length_a   1.000
_cell.length_b   1.000
_cell.length_c   1.000
_cell.angle_alpha   90.00
_cell.angle_beta   90.00
_cell.angle_gamma   90.00
#
_symmetry.space_group_name_H-M   'P 1'
#
loop_
_entity.id
_entity.type
_entity.pdbx_description
1 polymer ?
#
loop_
_entity_poly.entity_id
_entity_poly.type
_entity_poly.pdbx_seq_one_letter_code
_entity_poly.pdbx_strand_id
1 'polypeptide(L)' 'MNPLLLLILISLLPTAHALDRPNVIIMVADDLGWNDVGFHDGDIDTPSLDMLAKQGVTLNRFYTTPICSPTRAALMT' A
#
# COMPACT_ATOMS: atom_id res chain seq x y z
N MET A 1 22.95 -17.02 40.42
CA MET A 1 22.59 -15.78 39.72
C MET A 1 21.61 -15.01 40.61
N ASN A 2 21.85 -13.72 40.78
CA ASN A 2 21.02 -12.88 41.64
C ASN A 2 19.63 -12.76 41.00
N PRO A 3 18.51 -13.01 41.72
CA PRO A 3 17.14 -12.93 41.18
C PRO A 3 16.82 -11.55 40.58
N LEU A 4 17.46 -10.50 41.11
CA LEU A 4 17.31 -9.16 40.56
C LEU A 4 17.95 -9.02 39.17
N LEU A 5 19.09 -9.65 38.94
CA LEU A 5 19.79 -9.68 37.66
C LEU A 5 18.98 -10.46 36.61
N LEU A 6 18.33 -11.55 37.04
CA LEU A 6 17.46 -12.35 36.19
C LEU A 6 16.21 -11.55 35.72
N LEU A 7 15.61 -10.78 36.64
CA LEU A 7 14.47 -9.91 36.33
C LEU A 7 14.85 -8.81 35.33
N ILE A 8 16.03 -8.21 35.47
CA ILE A 8 16.54 -7.20 34.54
C ILE A 8 16.79 -7.81 33.16
N LEU A 9 17.35 -9.03 33.10
CA LEU A 9 17.60 -9.72 31.83
C LEU A 9 16.28 -10.05 31.10
N ILE A 10 15.23 -10.45 31.83
CA ILE A 10 13.92 -10.76 31.25
C ILE A 10 13.24 -9.50 30.72
N SER A 11 13.42 -8.34 31.36
CA SER A 11 12.85 -7.08 30.91
C SER A 11 13.53 -6.50 29.65
N LEU A 12 14.73 -6.98 29.33
CA LEU A 12 15.47 -6.61 28.12
C LEU A 12 15.19 -7.49 26.90
N LEU A 13 14.35 -8.54 27.07
CA LEU A 13 13.92 -9.35 25.93
C LEU A 13 13.08 -8.47 24.99
N PRO A 14 13.44 -8.36 23.70
CA PRO A 14 12.61 -7.64 22.76
C PRO A 14 11.23 -8.31 22.74
N THR A 15 10.20 -7.54 23.01
CA THR A 15 8.82 -7.98 22.79
C THR A 15 8.71 -8.36 21.33
N ALA A 16 8.57 -9.65 21.03
CA ALA A 16 8.25 -10.10 19.70
C ALA A 16 6.88 -9.53 19.33
N HIS A 17 6.88 -8.38 18.67
CA HIS A 17 5.66 -7.91 18.03
C HIS A 17 5.29 -8.96 16.98
N ALA A 18 4.16 -9.61 17.18
CA ALA A 18 3.55 -10.42 16.12
C ALA A 18 3.45 -9.49 14.91
N LEU A 19 4.07 -9.86 13.79
CA LEU A 19 3.94 -9.14 12.54
C LEU A 19 2.46 -9.14 12.20
N ASP A 20 1.79 -8.03 12.46
CA ASP A 20 0.41 -7.83 12.03
C ASP A 20 0.40 -8.02 10.51
N ARG A 21 -0.31 -9.04 10.06
CA ARG A 21 -0.52 -9.26 8.64
C ARG A 21 -1.61 -8.28 8.19
N PRO A 22 -1.27 -7.23 7.46
CA PRO A 22 -2.25 -6.25 7.03
C PRO A 22 -3.22 -6.88 6.02
N ASN A 23 -4.45 -6.41 6.04
CA ASN A 23 -5.37 -6.67 4.94
C ASN A 23 -4.94 -5.82 3.75
N VAL A 24 -4.88 -6.43 2.57
CA VAL A 24 -4.52 -5.75 1.33
C VAL A 24 -5.72 -5.75 0.39
N ILE A 25 -6.13 -4.57 -0.05
CA ILE A 25 -7.18 -4.38 -1.04
C ILE A 25 -6.54 -3.84 -2.30
N ILE A 26 -6.74 -4.55 -3.42
CA ILE A 26 -6.29 -4.11 -4.74
C ILE A 26 -7.51 -3.64 -5.51
N MET A 27 -7.51 -2.37 -5.91
CA MET A 27 -8.53 -1.79 -6.77
C MET A 27 -7.95 -1.56 -8.16
N VAL A 28 -8.55 -2.16 -9.17
CA VAL A 28 -8.14 -2.01 -10.57
C VAL A 28 -9.25 -1.28 -11.31
N ALA A 29 -8.94 -0.06 -11.75
CA ALA A 29 -9.85 0.70 -12.59
C ALA A 29 -9.75 0.21 -14.05
N ASP A 30 -10.90 0.08 -14.72
CA ASP A 30 -10.99 -0.28 -16.11
C ASP A 30 -11.16 0.99 -16.97
N ASP A 31 -10.37 1.10 -18.04
CA ASP A 31 -10.39 2.22 -18.98
C ASP A 31 -10.20 3.61 -18.34
N LEU A 32 -9.43 3.69 -17.25
CA LEU A 32 -9.08 4.95 -16.60
C LEU A 32 -7.81 5.55 -17.23
N GLY A 33 -7.92 6.74 -17.79
CA GLY A 33 -6.80 7.51 -18.31
C GLY A 33 -6.01 8.23 -17.21
N TRP A 34 -4.76 8.59 -17.52
CA TRP A 34 -3.89 9.31 -16.60
C TRP A 34 -4.51 10.63 -16.11
N ASN A 35 -5.11 11.40 -17.02
CA ASN A 35 -5.70 12.69 -16.72
C ASN A 35 -7.18 12.61 -16.29
N ASP A 36 -7.70 11.43 -16.01
CA ASP A 36 -9.09 11.28 -15.56
C ASP A 36 -9.26 11.50 -14.06
N VAL A 37 -8.17 11.54 -13.30
CA VAL A 37 -8.18 11.68 -11.84
C VAL A 37 -7.71 13.06 -11.42
N GLY A 38 -8.32 13.61 -10.36
CA GLY A 38 -8.07 14.98 -9.90
C GLY A 38 -6.63 15.23 -9.51
N PHE A 39 -5.92 14.28 -8.91
CA PHE A 39 -4.51 14.45 -8.53
C PHE A 39 -3.51 14.45 -9.70
N HIS A 40 -4.00 14.26 -10.94
CA HIS A 40 -3.26 14.48 -12.18
C HIS A 40 -3.84 15.62 -13.02
N ASP A 41 -4.49 16.59 -12.38
CA ASP A 41 -5.16 17.74 -13.02
C ASP A 41 -6.28 17.32 -13.98
N GLY A 42 -6.95 16.21 -13.68
CA GLY A 42 -8.08 15.70 -14.46
C GLY A 42 -9.35 16.48 -14.25
N ASP A 43 -10.28 16.38 -15.23
CA ASP A 43 -11.55 17.08 -15.22
C ASP A 43 -12.61 16.39 -14.33
N ILE A 44 -12.33 15.21 -13.82
CA ILE A 44 -13.24 14.44 -12.98
C ILE A 44 -12.92 14.66 -11.51
N ASP A 45 -13.91 15.03 -10.72
CA ASP A 45 -13.78 15.12 -9.28
C ASP A 45 -13.59 13.73 -8.66
N THR A 46 -12.40 13.49 -8.10
CA THR A 46 -12.07 12.22 -7.46
C THR A 46 -11.53 12.43 -6.04
N PRO A 47 -12.32 13.04 -5.13
CA PRO A 47 -11.81 13.50 -3.84
C PRO A 47 -11.26 12.36 -2.96
N SER A 48 -11.84 11.18 -3.02
CA SER A 48 -11.37 10.02 -2.26
C SER A 48 -10.05 9.46 -2.80
N LEU A 49 -9.88 9.43 -4.13
CA LEU A 49 -8.62 9.02 -4.76
C LEU A 49 -7.52 10.06 -4.52
N ASP A 50 -7.86 11.34 -4.62
CA ASP A 50 -6.94 12.45 -4.35
C ASP A 50 -6.43 12.42 -2.91
N MET A 51 -7.30 12.10 -1.95
CA MET A 51 -6.94 11.93 -0.55
C MET A 51 -6.01 10.73 -0.36
N LEU A 52 -6.28 9.59 -1.00
CA LEU A 52 -5.41 8.41 -0.95
C LEU A 52 -4.04 8.70 -1.57
N ALA A 53 -4.00 9.36 -2.73
CA ALA A 53 -2.76 9.76 -3.39
C ALA A 53 -1.93 10.70 -2.51
N LYS A 54 -2.57 11.62 -1.79
CA LYS A 54 -1.92 12.56 -0.88
C LYS A 54 -1.38 11.91 0.40
N GLN A 55 -2.05 10.88 0.90
CA GLN A 55 -1.67 10.17 2.13
C GLN A 55 -0.73 8.99 1.89
N GLY A 56 -0.68 8.48 0.69
CA GLY A 56 0.07 7.30 0.29
C GLY A 56 1.24 7.61 -0.62
N VAL A 57 1.61 6.63 -1.43
CA VAL A 57 2.68 6.73 -2.42
C VAL A 57 2.08 6.71 -3.81
N THR A 58 2.38 7.72 -4.62
CA THR A 58 1.98 7.79 -6.03
C THR A 58 3.12 7.33 -6.92
N LEU A 59 2.88 6.34 -7.77
CA LEU A 59 3.86 5.79 -8.70
C LEU A 59 3.71 6.46 -10.08
N ASN A 60 4.53 7.47 -10.36
CA ASN A 60 4.42 8.27 -11.60
C ASN A 60 4.92 7.54 -12.86
N ARG A 61 5.73 6.52 -12.73
CA ARG A 61 6.32 5.78 -13.84
C ARG A 61 6.05 4.28 -13.75
N PHE A 62 4.85 3.94 -13.32
CA PHE A 62 4.37 2.57 -13.25
C PHE A 62 3.48 2.32 -14.48
N TYR A 63 3.96 1.47 -15.38
CA TYR A 63 3.29 1.21 -16.65
C TYR A 63 2.65 -0.18 -16.65
N THR A 64 1.49 -0.25 -17.25
CA THR A 64 0.78 -1.50 -17.53
C THR A 64 0.79 -1.77 -19.01
N THR A 65 0.38 -2.97 -19.43
CA THR A 65 0.13 -3.24 -20.85
C THR A 65 -1.09 -2.43 -21.32
N PRO A 66 -1.15 -2.01 -22.57
CA PRO A 66 -2.24 -1.15 -23.07
C PRO A 66 -3.60 -1.86 -23.21
N ILE A 67 -3.69 -3.12 -22.81
CA ILE A 67 -4.91 -3.93 -22.87
C ILE A 67 -5.19 -4.52 -21.49
N CYS A 68 -6.48 -4.59 -21.11
CA CYS A 68 -6.93 -5.00 -19.80
C CYS A 68 -6.58 -6.45 -19.42
N SER A 69 -6.80 -7.41 -20.34
CA SER A 69 -6.60 -8.84 -20.04
C SER A 69 -5.15 -9.21 -19.70
N PRO A 70 -4.12 -8.81 -20.46
CA PRO A 70 -2.74 -9.13 -20.10
C PRO A 70 -2.27 -8.38 -18.84
N THR A 71 -2.74 -7.17 -18.60
CA THR A 71 -2.45 -6.42 -17.36
C THR A 71 -3.02 -7.16 -16.15
N ARG A 72 -4.26 -7.59 -16.22
CA ARG A 72 -4.91 -8.34 -15.12
C ARG A 72 -4.27 -9.70 -14.90
N ALA A 73 -3.90 -10.40 -15.97
CA ALA A 73 -3.18 -11.66 -15.88
C ALA A 73 -1.83 -11.51 -15.19
N ALA A 74 -1.05 -10.47 -15.53
CA ALA A 74 0.22 -10.17 -14.89
C ALA A 74 0.07 -9.84 -13.40
N LEU A 75 -1.03 -9.17 -13.01
CA LEU A 75 -1.31 -8.85 -11.62
C LEU A 75 -1.65 -10.10 -10.79
N MET A 76 -2.27 -11.11 -11.40
CA MET A 76 -2.75 -12.31 -10.72
C MET A 76 -1.72 -13.45 -10.68
N THR A 77 -0.61 -13.31 -11.36
CA THR A 77 0.48 -14.31 -11.40
C THR A 77 1.75 -13.81 -10.73
#